data_5759836c97533a5944a0fc4dc569faab
#
_entry.id   5759836c97533a5944a0fc4dc569faab
#
_cell.length_a   1.000
_cell.length_b   1.000
_cell.length_c   1.000
_cell.angle_alpha   90.00
_cell.angle_beta   90.00
_cell.angle_gamma   90.00
#
_symmetry.space_group_name_H-M   'P 1'
#
loop_
_entity.id
_entity.type
_entity.pdbx_description
1 polymer ?
#
loop_
_entity_poly.entity_id
_entity_poly.type
_entity_poly.pdbx_seq_one_letter_code
_entity_poly.pdbx_strand_id
1 'polypeptide(L)'
;MRKLINSYRFGAIEIGGKRYTTDVVIFPDRVLDGWWRKEGHRLCVEDLSKVLNADPRPEVLVVGTGYSGLVKLSGEVEEALKDRGIRLITQPTKEACQTFNRILESGQRVVAALHLTC
;
A
#
# COMPACT_ATOMS: atom_id res chain seq x y z
N MET A 1 0.55 -14.54 -11.75
CA MET A 1 0.50 -15.07 -10.38
C MET A 1 0.20 -13.93 -9.41
N ARG A 2 -0.70 -14.15 -8.47
CA ARG A 2 -1.09 -13.13 -7.50
C ARG A 2 -0.04 -12.97 -6.43
N LYS A 3 0.16 -11.72 -5.99
CA LYS A 3 1.15 -11.37 -4.97
C LYS A 3 0.47 -11.27 -3.60
N LEU A 4 0.00 -12.40 -3.08
CA LEU A 4 -0.64 -12.44 -1.77
C LEU A 4 0.35 -12.17 -0.66
N ILE A 5 -0.12 -11.47 0.37
CA ILE A 5 0.66 -11.25 1.58
C ILE A 5 0.51 -12.50 2.44
N ASN A 6 1.63 -13.18 2.70
CA ASN A 6 1.65 -14.40 3.49
C ASN A 6 1.66 -14.10 4.99
N SER A 7 2.42 -13.12 5.42
CA SER A 7 2.50 -12.73 6.82
C SER A 7 3.05 -11.32 6.97
N TYR A 8 2.72 -10.69 8.09
CA TYR A 8 3.25 -9.38 8.45
C TYR A 8 3.55 -9.34 9.95
N ARG A 9 4.68 -8.76 10.29
CA ARG A 9 5.02 -8.41 11.66
C ARG A 9 5.82 -7.10 11.63
N PHE A 10 5.99 -6.46 12.77
CA PHE A 10 6.74 -5.21 12.85
C PHE A 10 8.08 -5.33 12.12
N GLY A 11 8.27 -4.52 11.10
CA GLY A 11 9.52 -4.45 10.36
C GLY A 11 9.75 -5.54 9.32
N ALA A 12 8.80 -6.46 9.11
CA ALA A 12 8.98 -7.52 8.11
C ALA A 12 7.66 -7.97 7.52
N ILE A 13 7.67 -8.28 6.22
CA ILE A 13 6.48 -8.75 5.52
C ILE A 13 6.90 -9.83 4.52
N GLU A 14 6.08 -10.86 4.36
CA GLU A 14 6.28 -11.89 3.35
C GLU A 14 5.20 -11.77 2.29
N ILE A 15 5.63 -11.66 1.03
CA ILE A 15 4.73 -11.45 -0.10
C ILE A 15 5.10 -12.44 -1.19
N GLY A 16 4.15 -13.28 -1.58
CA GLY A 16 4.40 -14.29 -2.61
C GLY A 16 5.58 -15.19 -2.29
N GLY A 17 5.79 -15.48 -1.02
CA GLY A 17 6.87 -16.34 -0.55
C GLY A 17 8.22 -15.65 -0.36
N LYS A 18 8.30 -14.35 -0.62
CA LYS A 18 9.55 -13.59 -0.46
C LYS A 18 9.43 -12.62 0.71
N ARG A 19 10.48 -12.54 1.52
CA ARG A 19 10.54 -11.65 2.68
C ARG A 19 11.10 -10.28 2.32
N TYR A 20 10.46 -9.23 2.82
CA TYR A 20 10.89 -7.84 2.69
C TYR A 20 11.01 -7.21 4.06
N THR A 21 12.02 -6.36 4.25
CA THR A 21 12.25 -5.67 5.52
C THR A 21 12.23 -4.15 5.36
N THR A 22 11.85 -3.66 4.19
CA THR A 22 11.65 -2.24 3.92
C THR A 22 10.18 -2.02 3.61
N ASP A 23 9.74 -0.77 3.66
CA ASP A 23 8.38 -0.45 3.25
C ASP A 23 8.21 -0.81 1.78
N VAL A 24 7.00 -1.20 1.39
CA VAL A 24 6.74 -1.75 0.06
C VAL A 24 5.50 -1.14 -0.56
N VAL A 25 5.47 -1.14 -1.89
CA VAL A 25 4.24 -0.95 -2.67
C VAL A 25 4.04 -2.20 -3.50
N ILE A 26 2.87 -2.82 -3.36
CA ILE A 26 2.54 -4.05 -4.08
C ILE A 26 1.64 -3.70 -5.26
N PHE A 27 2.16 -3.91 -6.48
CA PHE A 27 1.41 -3.77 -7.73
C PHE A 27 0.97 -5.16 -8.20
N PRO A 28 0.03 -5.24 -9.14
CA PRO A 28 -0.41 -6.56 -9.66
C PRO A 28 0.71 -7.41 -10.23
N ASP A 29 1.73 -6.79 -10.82
CA ASP A 29 2.82 -7.50 -11.52
C ASP A 29 4.15 -7.47 -10.79
N ARG A 30 4.29 -6.70 -9.72
CA ARG A 30 5.58 -6.57 -9.04
C ARG A 30 5.43 -5.99 -7.64
N VAL A 31 6.49 -6.14 -6.86
CA VAL A 31 6.62 -5.48 -5.55
C VAL A 31 7.74 -4.46 -5.67
N LEU A 32 7.45 -3.23 -5.30
CA LEU A 32 8.44 -2.16 -5.20
C LEU A 32 8.89 -2.10 -3.74
N ASP A 33 10.09 -2.58 -3.45
CA ASP A 33 10.65 -2.49 -2.10
C ASP A 33 11.45 -1.20 -1.96
N GLY A 34 11.85 -0.88 -0.72
CA GLY A 34 12.55 0.36 -0.47
C GLY A 34 11.70 1.59 -0.74
N TRP A 35 10.38 1.46 -0.54
CA TRP A 35 9.48 2.60 -0.73
C TRP A 35 9.74 3.62 0.37
N TRP A 36 10.05 4.83 -0.05
CA TRP A 36 10.47 5.89 0.85
C TRP A 36 9.50 7.06 0.81
N ARG A 37 9.23 7.65 1.98
CA ARG A 37 8.38 8.83 2.10
C ARG A 37 9.25 10.02 2.53
N LYS A 38 8.89 11.22 2.06
CA LYS A 38 9.59 12.45 2.42
C LYS A 38 9.55 12.70 3.93
N GLU A 39 8.42 12.40 4.55
CA GLU A 39 8.22 12.56 5.99
C GLU A 39 7.79 11.23 6.59
N GLY A 40 8.40 10.85 7.72
CA GLY A 40 8.22 9.52 8.30
C GLY A 40 6.77 9.12 8.57
N HIS A 41 6.00 10.01 9.17
CA HIS A 41 4.61 9.71 9.55
C HIS A 41 3.58 10.48 8.74
N ARG A 42 3.98 10.98 7.57
CA ARG A 42 3.07 11.70 6.69
C ARG A 42 3.22 11.22 5.26
N LEU A 43 2.11 10.85 4.64
CA LEU A 43 2.08 10.41 3.25
C LEU A 43 1.67 11.59 2.38
N CYS A 44 2.52 11.95 1.44
CA CYS A 44 2.30 13.04 0.51
C CYS A 44 2.04 12.52 -0.90
N VAL A 45 1.52 13.38 -1.77
CA VAL A 45 1.22 13.00 -3.16
C VAL A 45 2.46 12.48 -3.88
N GLU A 46 3.60 13.11 -3.67
CA GLU A 46 4.87 12.72 -4.31
C GLU A 46 5.26 11.27 -3.96
N ASP A 47 4.92 10.83 -2.75
CA ASP A 47 5.25 9.48 -2.29
C ASP A 47 4.48 8.41 -3.06
N LEU A 48 3.36 8.78 -3.69
CA LEU A 48 2.48 7.87 -4.43
C LEU A 48 2.58 8.05 -5.94
N SER A 49 3.60 8.73 -6.43
CA SER A 49 3.71 9.04 -7.87
C SER A 49 3.58 7.81 -8.76
N LYS A 50 4.21 6.69 -8.37
CA LYS A 50 4.15 5.46 -9.17
C LYS A 50 2.76 4.82 -9.15
N VAL A 51 2.01 4.98 -8.04
CA VAL A 51 0.64 4.50 -7.94
C VAL A 51 -0.28 5.35 -8.80
N LEU A 52 -0.13 6.67 -8.71
CA LEU A 52 -0.97 7.62 -9.45
C LEU A 52 -0.77 7.53 -10.94
N ASN A 53 0.42 7.12 -11.39
CA ASN A 53 0.75 6.98 -12.80
C ASN A 53 0.73 5.53 -13.30
N ALA A 54 0.23 4.61 -12.48
CA ALA A 54 0.18 3.20 -12.87
C ALA A 54 -0.79 2.96 -14.03
N ASP A 55 -0.40 2.06 -14.94
CA ASP A 55 -1.22 1.67 -16.08
C ASP A 55 -1.19 0.13 -16.18
N PRO A 56 -2.33 -0.55 -16.08
CA PRO A 56 -3.68 0.02 -15.88
C PRO A 56 -3.84 0.66 -14.51
N ARG A 57 -4.79 1.60 -14.43
CA ARG A 57 -5.07 2.31 -13.18
C ARG A 57 -5.66 1.35 -12.14
N PRO A 58 -5.19 1.39 -10.90
CA PRO A 58 -5.79 0.57 -9.86
C PRO A 58 -7.22 1.04 -9.55
N GLU A 59 -8.06 0.11 -9.14
CA GLU A 59 -9.42 0.42 -8.69
C GLU A 59 -9.41 0.81 -7.22
N VAL A 60 -8.51 0.20 -6.44
CA VAL A 60 -8.40 0.39 -5.00
C VAL A 60 -6.95 0.56 -4.61
N LEU A 61 -6.69 1.50 -3.72
CA LEU A 61 -5.41 1.63 -3.03
C LEU A 61 -5.62 1.38 -1.55
N VAL A 62 -4.92 0.39 -1.01
CA VAL A 62 -4.91 0.10 0.42
C VAL A 62 -3.62 0.65 1.00
N VAL A 63 -3.73 1.53 1.99
CA VAL A 63 -2.55 2.10 2.66
C VAL A 63 -2.45 1.50 4.06
N GLY A 64 -1.31 0.87 4.34
CA GLY A 64 -0.98 0.40 5.68
C GLY A 64 -0.21 1.51 6.40
N THR A 65 -0.82 2.04 7.44
CA THR A 65 -0.34 3.25 8.13
C THR A 65 0.66 2.97 9.24
N GLY A 66 1.21 1.77 9.27
CA GLY A 66 2.20 1.36 10.26
C GLY A 66 1.63 0.42 11.29
N TYR A 67 2.50 -0.17 12.09
CA TYR A 67 2.10 -1.11 13.14
C TYR A 67 1.11 -0.48 14.11
N SER A 68 1.35 0.79 14.47
CA SER A 68 0.49 1.54 15.39
C SER A 68 -0.44 2.53 14.68
N GLY A 69 -0.44 2.56 13.35
CA GLY A 69 -1.31 3.43 12.59
C GLY A 69 -0.97 4.91 12.65
N LEU A 70 0.31 5.26 12.79
CA LEU A 70 0.73 6.65 12.99
C LEU A 70 0.88 7.47 11.71
N VAL A 71 0.95 6.83 10.55
CA VAL A 71 1.09 7.55 9.27
C VAL A 71 -0.22 8.25 8.93
N LYS A 72 -0.14 9.54 8.65
CA LYS A 72 -1.30 10.36 8.26
C LYS A 72 -1.21 10.70 6.78
N LEU A 73 -2.35 10.73 6.11
CA LEU A 73 -2.42 11.12 4.71
C LEU A 73 -2.77 12.61 4.61
N SER A 74 -2.09 13.32 3.69
CA SER A 74 -2.46 14.70 3.43
C SER A 74 -3.78 14.75 2.67
N GLY A 75 -4.51 15.85 2.80
CA GLY A 75 -5.76 16.04 2.05
C GLY A 75 -5.56 16.00 0.54
N GLU A 76 -4.38 16.40 0.08
CA GLU A 76 -4.02 16.37 -1.34
C GLU A 76 -3.96 14.94 -1.87
N VAL A 77 -3.54 13.97 -1.04
CA VAL A 77 -3.52 12.56 -1.42
C VAL A 77 -4.94 12.07 -1.68
N GLU A 78 -5.86 12.39 -0.77
CA GLU A 78 -7.25 11.97 -0.92
C GLU A 78 -7.88 12.57 -2.17
N GLU A 79 -7.62 13.85 -2.42
CA GLU A 79 -8.10 14.54 -3.62
C GLU A 79 -7.54 13.91 -4.91
N ALA A 80 -6.23 13.65 -4.93
CA ALA A 80 -5.58 13.08 -6.10
C ALA A 80 -6.13 11.70 -6.45
N LEU A 81 -6.42 10.88 -5.45
CA LEU A 81 -6.98 9.54 -5.65
C LEU A 81 -8.44 9.64 -6.11
N LYS A 82 -9.21 10.53 -5.49
CA LYS A 82 -10.60 10.75 -5.86
C LYS A 82 -10.72 11.22 -7.32
N ASP A 83 -9.86 12.14 -7.72
CA ASP A 83 -9.86 12.67 -9.08
C ASP A 83 -9.58 11.57 -10.12
N ARG A 84 -8.91 10.51 -9.73
CA ARG A 84 -8.61 9.39 -10.61
C ARG A 84 -9.58 8.22 -10.46
N GLY A 85 -10.60 8.38 -9.61
CA GLY A 85 -11.58 7.32 -9.36
C GLY A 85 -11.00 6.12 -8.61
N ILE A 86 -9.94 6.32 -7.85
CA ILE A 86 -9.31 5.26 -7.05
C ILE A 86 -9.89 5.28 -5.65
N ARG A 87 -10.46 4.15 -5.23
CA ARG A 87 -10.98 4.02 -3.87
C ARG A 87 -9.82 3.88 -2.88
N LEU A 88 -9.85 4.68 -1.83
CA LEU A 88 -8.80 4.68 -0.81
C LEU A 88 -9.28 3.97 0.45
N ILE A 89 -8.46 3.05 0.95
CA ILE A 89 -8.69 2.39 2.24
C ILE A 89 -7.43 2.58 3.06
N THR A 90 -7.55 3.14 4.26
CA THR A 90 -6.42 3.32 5.17
C THR A 90 -6.68 2.54 6.45
N GLN A 91 -5.71 1.77 6.87
CA GLN A 91 -5.80 0.93 8.06
C GLN A 91 -4.41 0.73 8.63
N PRO A 92 -4.29 0.41 9.94
CA PRO A 92 -3.01 -0.09 10.46
C PRO A 92 -2.54 -1.26 9.61
N THR A 93 -1.25 -1.44 9.46
CA THR A 93 -0.69 -2.33 8.44
C THR A 93 -1.18 -3.78 8.56
N LYS A 94 -1.35 -4.28 9.78
CA LYS A 94 -1.85 -5.65 9.95
C LYS A 94 -3.22 -5.85 9.29
N GLU A 95 -4.15 -4.95 9.55
CA GLU A 95 -5.49 -4.99 8.97
C GLU A 95 -5.44 -4.70 7.47
N ALA A 96 -4.56 -3.80 7.05
CA ALA A 96 -4.39 -3.47 5.64
C ALA A 96 -3.96 -4.69 4.83
N CYS A 97 -3.09 -5.53 5.38
CA CYS A 97 -2.66 -6.76 4.71
C CYS A 97 -3.83 -7.71 4.47
N GLN A 98 -4.70 -7.86 5.45
CA GLN A 98 -5.88 -8.73 5.34
C GLN A 98 -6.85 -8.18 4.29
N THR A 99 -7.07 -6.87 4.32
CA THR A 99 -7.95 -6.20 3.36
C THR A 99 -7.42 -6.32 1.94
N PHE A 100 -6.12 -6.11 1.76
CA PHE A 100 -5.49 -6.24 0.45
C PHE A 100 -5.71 -7.65 -0.13
N ASN A 101 -5.42 -8.69 0.66
CA ASN A 101 -5.58 -10.05 0.19
C ASN A 101 -7.03 -10.35 -0.22
N ARG A 102 -7.98 -9.89 0.59
CA ARG A 102 -9.40 -10.10 0.30
C ARG A 102 -9.82 -9.44 -1.01
N ILE A 103 -9.38 -8.21 -1.22
CA ILE A 103 -9.72 -7.47 -2.45
C ILE A 103 -9.02 -8.08 -3.65
N LEU A 104 -7.77 -8.48 -3.49
CA LEU A 104 -7.02 -9.13 -4.56
C LEU A 104 -7.74 -10.41 -5.01
N GLU A 105 -8.19 -11.22 -4.06
CA GLU A 105 -8.90 -12.47 -4.37
C GLU A 105 -10.27 -12.24 -4.99
N SER A 106 -10.85 -11.06 -4.80
CA SER A 106 -12.12 -10.70 -5.45
C SER A 106 -11.96 -10.37 -6.93
N GLY A 107 -10.72 -10.24 -7.40
CA GLY A 107 -10.45 -9.94 -8.81
C GLY A 107 -10.31 -8.45 -9.13
N GLN A 108 -10.43 -7.57 -8.14
CA GLN A 108 -10.23 -6.14 -8.38
C GLN A 108 -8.75 -5.81 -8.52
N ARG A 109 -8.46 -4.76 -9.31
CA ARG A 109 -7.11 -4.25 -9.43
C ARG A 109 -6.80 -3.44 -8.18
N VAL A 110 -6.02 -4.02 -7.27
CA VAL A 110 -5.69 -3.40 -5.99
C VAL A 110 -4.18 -3.23 -5.88
N VAL A 111 -3.79 -2.09 -5.33
CA VAL A 111 -2.40 -1.77 -5.00
C VAL A 111 -2.34 -1.52 -3.50
N ALA A 112 -1.27 -1.95 -2.86
CA ALA A 112 -1.07 -1.69 -1.43
C ALA A 112 0.23 -0.91 -1.24
N ALA A 113 0.17 0.14 -0.45
CA ALA A 113 1.34 0.90 -0.01
C ALA A 113 1.45 0.70 1.50
N LEU A 114 2.49 0.02 1.95
CA LEU A 114 2.57 -0.48 3.32
C LEU A 114 3.79 0.02 4.06
N HIS A 115 3.56 0.67 5.19
CA HIS A 115 4.59 1.06 6.14
C HIS A 115 4.73 -0.09 7.15
N LEU A 116 5.93 -0.64 7.32
CA LEU A 116 6.14 -1.84 8.11
C LEU A 116 6.45 -1.60 9.59
N THR A 117 6.87 -0.41 9.96
CA THR A 117 7.22 -0.07 11.34
C THR A 117 6.20 0.91 11.92
N CYS A 118 6.54 1.63 12.97
CA CYS A 118 5.61 2.61 13.53
C CYS A 118 5.48 3.92 12.70
#